data_985d26e5f6d84d0b66cc7c24f1515e55
#
_entry.id   985d26e5f6d84d0b66cc7c24f1515e55
#
_cell.length_a   1.000
_cell.length_b   1.000
_cell.length_c   1.000
_cell.angle_alpha   90.00
_cell.angle_beta   90.00
_cell.angle_gamma   90.00
#
_symmetry.space_group_name_H-M   'P 1'
#
loop_
_entity.id
_entity.type
_entity.pdbx_description
1 polymer ?
#
loop_
_entity_poly.entity_id
_entity_poly.type
_entity_poly.pdbx_seq_one_letter_code
_entity_poly.pdbx_strand_id
1 'polypeptide(L)'
;MRSALLHAFGIVSTVAYAGAVVWLYATQPRTLAEVATGARVAAGAYQVDEARFRAGQELFRREQYGPARDEWDRADPARRDARVQFYVAYAYYREGWGRFHHDDRLYTAGLQAVDHALALSSAAPLRVDDPELGLHTAVELRAELQAGLTTSLGDFNPMRTLEKRK
;
A
#
# COMPACT_ATOMS: atom_id res chain seq x y z
N MET A 1 -41.91 31.38 -6.17
CA MET A 1 -41.05 30.55 -5.26
C MET A 1 -40.85 29.12 -5.74
N ARG A 2 -41.87 28.37 -6.17
CA ARG A 2 -41.73 26.97 -6.64
C ARG A 2 -40.86 26.83 -7.87
N SER A 3 -40.91 27.75 -8.83
CA SER A 3 -40.06 27.68 -10.04
C SER A 3 -38.58 27.90 -9.77
N ALA A 4 -38.20 28.76 -8.84
CA ALA A 4 -36.81 28.97 -8.45
C ALA A 4 -36.20 27.75 -7.76
N LEU A 5 -36.97 27.04 -6.95
CA LEU A 5 -36.56 25.81 -6.29
C LEU A 5 -36.32 24.65 -7.31
N LEU A 6 -37.20 24.56 -8.33
CA LEU A 6 -37.07 23.56 -9.39
C LEU A 6 -35.80 23.81 -10.25
N HIS A 7 -35.54 25.10 -10.58
CA HIS A 7 -34.31 25.45 -11.34
C HIS A 7 -33.06 25.19 -10.50
N ALA A 8 -33.05 25.55 -9.21
CA ALA A 8 -31.93 25.29 -8.31
C ALA A 8 -31.65 23.78 -8.16
N PHE A 9 -32.70 22.97 -8.00
CA PHE A 9 -32.57 21.51 -7.92
C PHE A 9 -32.02 20.93 -9.23
N GLY A 10 -32.49 21.39 -10.40
CA GLY A 10 -31.98 20.97 -11.70
C GLY A 10 -30.48 21.27 -11.87
N ILE A 11 -30.05 22.49 -11.52
CA ILE A 11 -28.63 22.90 -11.62
C ILE A 11 -27.76 22.03 -10.69
N VAL A 12 -28.16 21.85 -9.44
CA VAL A 12 -27.40 21.02 -8.47
C VAL A 12 -27.28 19.59 -8.95
N SER A 13 -28.37 19.00 -9.47
CA SER A 13 -28.35 17.63 -10.02
C SER A 13 -27.42 17.51 -11.23
N THR A 14 -27.43 18.50 -12.12
CA THR A 14 -26.56 18.50 -13.30
C THR A 14 -25.09 18.61 -12.92
N VAL A 15 -24.75 19.48 -11.96
CA VAL A 15 -23.38 19.65 -11.47
C VAL A 15 -22.90 18.36 -10.77
N ALA A 16 -23.75 17.75 -9.94
CA ALA A 16 -23.44 16.49 -9.27
C ALA A 16 -23.20 15.35 -10.29
N TYR A 17 -24.06 15.25 -11.30
CA TYR A 17 -23.89 14.26 -12.37
C TYR A 17 -22.59 14.48 -13.16
N ALA A 18 -22.31 15.72 -13.58
CA ALA A 18 -21.08 16.06 -14.28
C ALA A 18 -19.83 15.73 -13.43
N GLY A 19 -19.86 16.04 -12.13
CA GLY A 19 -18.80 15.69 -11.19
C GLY A 19 -18.59 14.19 -11.09
N ALA A 20 -19.66 13.40 -11.02
CA ALA A 20 -19.60 11.94 -10.99
C ALA A 20 -19.00 11.37 -12.28
N VAL A 21 -19.37 11.90 -13.44
CA VAL A 21 -18.81 11.48 -14.74
C VAL A 21 -17.32 11.78 -14.82
N VAL A 22 -16.90 12.99 -14.45
CA VAL A 22 -15.48 13.38 -14.45
C VAL A 22 -14.69 12.49 -13.50
N TRP A 23 -15.23 12.20 -12.30
CA TRP A 23 -14.60 11.33 -11.34
C TRP A 23 -14.45 9.89 -11.87
N LEU A 24 -15.49 9.32 -12.50
CA LEU A 24 -15.43 7.99 -13.14
C LEU A 24 -14.36 7.92 -14.23
N TYR A 25 -14.26 8.97 -15.06
CA TYR A 25 -13.23 9.03 -16.09
C TYR A 25 -11.81 9.17 -15.52
N ALA A 26 -11.65 9.94 -14.46
CA ALA A 26 -10.34 10.16 -13.83
C ALA A 26 -9.83 8.93 -13.09
N THR A 27 -10.72 8.16 -12.45
CA THR A 27 -10.35 6.99 -11.61
C THR A 27 -10.45 5.67 -12.37
N GLN A 28 -11.18 5.62 -13.49
CA GLN A 28 -11.41 4.41 -14.30
C GLN A 28 -11.69 3.15 -13.46
N PRO A 29 -12.62 3.20 -12.51
CA PRO A 29 -12.90 2.04 -11.65
C PRO A 29 -13.44 0.88 -12.49
N ARG A 30 -12.86 -0.29 -12.32
CA ARG A 30 -13.24 -1.49 -13.10
C ARG A 30 -14.36 -2.29 -12.43
N THR A 31 -14.61 -2.06 -11.17
CA THR A 31 -15.60 -2.78 -10.37
C THR A 31 -16.48 -1.86 -9.54
N LEU A 32 -17.69 -2.32 -9.19
CA LEU A 32 -18.59 -1.60 -8.28
C LEU A 32 -17.97 -1.43 -6.88
N ALA A 33 -17.11 -2.36 -6.47
CA ALA A 33 -16.39 -2.25 -5.21
C ALA A 33 -15.41 -1.06 -5.21
N GLU A 34 -14.71 -0.84 -6.32
CA GLU A 34 -13.82 0.33 -6.49
C GLU A 34 -14.61 1.64 -6.48
N VAL A 35 -15.79 1.69 -7.12
CA VAL A 35 -16.68 2.86 -7.09
C VAL A 35 -17.12 3.14 -5.65
N ALA A 36 -17.56 2.12 -4.91
CA ALA A 36 -17.98 2.26 -3.51
C ALA A 36 -16.83 2.73 -2.61
N THR A 37 -15.63 2.21 -2.82
CA THR A 37 -14.43 2.62 -2.09
C THR A 37 -14.09 4.07 -2.36
N GLY A 38 -14.07 4.49 -3.63
CA GLY A 38 -13.83 5.88 -4.00
C GLY A 38 -14.85 6.85 -3.41
N ALA A 39 -16.13 6.47 -3.37
CA ALA A 39 -17.18 7.27 -2.75
C ALA A 39 -16.98 7.41 -1.22
N ARG A 40 -16.57 6.34 -0.52
CA ARG A 40 -16.25 6.40 0.92
C ARG A 40 -15.04 7.29 1.20
N VAL A 41 -14.02 7.21 0.37
CA VAL A 41 -12.83 8.09 0.45
C VAL A 41 -13.23 9.55 0.26
N ALA A 42 -14.03 9.85 -0.75
CA ALA A 42 -14.50 11.21 -1.02
C ALA A 42 -15.38 11.78 0.11
N ALA A 43 -16.15 10.91 0.79
CA ALA A 43 -16.95 11.27 1.94
C ALA A 43 -16.17 11.36 3.27
N GLY A 44 -14.85 11.08 3.27
CA GLY A 44 -14.04 11.03 4.49
C GLY A 44 -14.36 9.87 5.43
N ALA A 45 -15.16 8.89 4.98
CA ALA A 45 -15.61 7.72 5.77
C ALA A 45 -14.79 6.45 5.48
N TYR A 46 -13.66 6.59 4.78
CA TYR A 46 -12.80 5.46 4.46
C TYR A 46 -12.05 4.97 5.69
N GLN A 47 -12.12 3.67 5.94
CA GLN A 47 -11.38 3.00 7.00
C GLN A 47 -10.82 1.67 6.46
N VAL A 48 -9.66 1.29 6.97
CA VAL A 48 -9.03 -0.02 6.68
C VAL A 48 -9.88 -1.14 7.30
N ASP A 49 -10.00 -2.26 6.60
CA ASP A 49 -10.57 -3.47 7.16
C ASP A 49 -9.54 -4.17 8.06
N GLU A 50 -9.66 -3.93 9.37
CA GLU A 50 -8.73 -4.48 10.37
C GLU A 50 -8.79 -6.00 10.48
N ALA A 51 -9.89 -6.65 10.10
CA ALA A 51 -9.98 -8.10 10.10
C ALA A 51 -9.11 -8.70 8.99
N ARG A 52 -9.20 -8.14 7.78
CA ARG A 52 -8.35 -8.51 6.65
C ARG A 52 -6.89 -8.14 6.88
N PHE A 53 -6.63 -6.98 7.49
CA PHE A 53 -5.26 -6.60 7.83
C PHE A 53 -4.60 -7.65 8.73
N ARG A 54 -5.30 -8.12 9.78
CA ARG A 54 -4.82 -9.20 10.65
C ARG A 54 -4.66 -10.54 9.93
N ALA A 55 -5.58 -10.89 9.02
CA ALA A 55 -5.44 -12.08 8.20
C ALA A 55 -4.16 -12.03 7.35
N GLY A 56 -3.84 -10.88 6.77
CA GLY A 56 -2.58 -10.66 6.06
C GLY A 56 -1.35 -10.85 6.94
N GLN A 57 -1.37 -10.35 8.19
CA GLN A 57 -0.28 -10.57 9.15
C GLN A 57 -0.08 -12.07 9.47
N GLU A 58 -1.16 -12.85 9.64
CA GLU A 58 -1.07 -14.28 9.86
C GLU A 58 -0.44 -15.03 8.68
N LEU A 59 -0.80 -14.63 7.45
CA LEU A 59 -0.19 -15.20 6.24
C LEU A 59 1.28 -14.83 6.14
N PHE A 60 1.64 -13.58 6.46
CA PHE A 60 3.01 -13.09 6.49
C PHE A 60 3.89 -13.89 7.47
N ARG A 61 3.39 -14.17 8.69
CA ARG A 61 4.09 -15.01 9.69
C ARG A 61 4.35 -16.42 9.19
N ARG A 62 3.49 -16.93 8.31
CA ARG A 62 3.65 -18.24 7.65
C ARG A 62 4.51 -18.15 6.38
N GLU A 63 5.18 -17.05 6.15
CA GLU A 63 5.99 -16.76 4.96
C GLU A 63 5.19 -16.83 3.62
N GLN A 64 3.87 -16.69 3.69
CA GLN A 64 2.98 -16.65 2.53
C GLN A 64 2.84 -15.19 2.04
N TYR A 65 3.92 -14.62 1.53
CA TYR A 65 4.03 -13.19 1.25
C TYR A 65 3.08 -12.71 0.14
N GLY A 66 2.89 -13.47 -0.94
CA GLY A 66 1.94 -13.17 -2.00
C GLY A 66 0.50 -13.08 -1.47
N PRO A 67 -0.06 -14.17 -0.88
CA PRO A 67 -1.37 -14.16 -0.24
C PRO A 67 -1.54 -13.07 0.84
N ALA A 68 -0.48 -12.75 1.61
CA ALA A 68 -0.51 -11.67 2.60
C ALA A 68 -0.78 -10.31 1.94
N ARG A 69 -0.07 -10.00 0.83
CA ARG A 69 -0.30 -8.78 0.05
C ARG A 69 -1.72 -8.71 -0.51
N ASP A 70 -2.26 -9.82 -1.00
CA ASP A 70 -3.64 -9.89 -1.52
C ASP A 70 -4.67 -9.53 -0.43
N GLU A 71 -4.48 -9.98 0.82
CA GLU A 71 -5.36 -9.60 1.93
C GLU A 71 -5.19 -8.13 2.31
N TRP A 72 -3.98 -7.59 2.30
CA TRP A 72 -3.74 -6.17 2.57
C TRP A 72 -4.28 -5.25 1.46
N ASP A 73 -4.18 -5.64 0.18
CA ASP A 73 -4.81 -4.90 -0.92
C ASP A 73 -6.35 -4.89 -0.78
N ARG A 74 -6.94 -5.96 -0.22
CA ARG A 74 -8.38 -5.99 0.10
C ARG A 74 -8.71 -5.21 1.38
N ALA A 75 -7.77 -5.13 2.33
CA ALA A 75 -7.94 -4.34 3.56
C ALA A 75 -7.92 -2.84 3.28
N ASP A 76 -7.05 -2.41 2.38
CA ASP A 76 -6.85 -1.01 1.97
C ASP A 76 -6.93 -0.84 0.45
N PRO A 77 -8.11 -1.06 -0.18
CA PRO A 77 -8.25 -1.00 -1.64
C PRO A 77 -8.00 0.40 -2.23
N ALA A 78 -8.09 1.45 -1.41
CA ALA A 78 -7.74 2.82 -1.81
C ALA A 78 -6.26 3.15 -1.60
N ARG A 79 -5.49 2.24 -0.98
CA ARG A 79 -4.05 2.40 -0.67
C ARG A 79 -3.75 3.71 0.07
N ARG A 80 -4.54 4.04 1.10
CA ARG A 80 -4.44 5.29 1.86
C ARG A 80 -3.90 5.12 3.28
N ASP A 81 -3.65 3.92 3.71
CA ASP A 81 -3.08 3.64 5.03
C ASP A 81 -1.58 3.36 4.91
N ALA A 82 -0.77 4.22 5.55
CA ALA A 82 0.69 4.11 5.53
C ALA A 82 1.19 2.81 6.16
N ARG A 83 0.50 2.30 7.20
CA ARG A 83 0.84 1.04 7.87
C ARG A 83 0.63 -0.14 6.93
N VAL A 84 -0.50 -0.18 6.22
CA VAL A 84 -0.77 -1.24 5.23
C VAL A 84 0.29 -1.24 4.13
N GLN A 85 0.59 -0.06 3.56
CA GLN A 85 1.60 0.06 2.51
C GLN A 85 3.01 -0.34 3.00
N PHE A 86 3.34 -0.07 4.26
CA PHE A 86 4.58 -0.53 4.87
C PHE A 86 4.67 -2.07 4.93
N TYR A 87 3.60 -2.76 5.36
CA TYR A 87 3.56 -4.22 5.40
C TYR A 87 3.61 -4.84 4.00
N VAL A 88 2.95 -4.24 3.02
CA VAL A 88 3.05 -4.64 1.60
C VAL A 88 4.50 -4.55 1.12
N ALA A 89 5.19 -3.44 1.39
CA ALA A 89 6.60 -3.26 1.05
C ALA A 89 7.50 -4.29 1.76
N TYR A 90 7.21 -4.55 3.04
CA TYR A 90 7.97 -5.52 3.83
C TYR A 90 7.81 -6.94 3.31
N ALA A 91 6.61 -7.32 2.84
CA ALA A 91 6.38 -8.63 2.21
C ALA A 91 7.18 -8.78 0.92
N TYR A 92 7.26 -7.74 0.09
CA TYR A 92 8.12 -7.74 -1.09
C TYR A 92 9.60 -7.89 -0.74
N TYR A 93 10.07 -7.19 0.30
CA TYR A 93 11.43 -7.32 0.81
C TYR A 93 11.73 -8.76 1.25
N ARG A 94 10.86 -9.35 2.08
CA ARG A 94 11.04 -10.71 2.61
C ARG A 94 11.00 -11.78 1.52
N GLU A 95 10.11 -11.65 0.55
CA GLU A 95 9.98 -12.56 -0.58
C GLU A 95 11.16 -12.44 -1.56
N GLY A 96 11.57 -11.22 -1.86
CA GLY A 96 12.67 -10.95 -2.78
C GLY A 96 14.06 -11.18 -2.20
N TRP A 97 14.17 -11.39 -0.88
CA TRP A 97 15.44 -11.59 -0.22
C TRP A 97 16.05 -12.95 -0.59
N GLY A 98 17.15 -12.94 -1.33
CA GLY A 98 17.93 -14.12 -1.70
C GLY A 98 19.27 -14.16 -0.98
N ARG A 99 19.77 -15.37 -0.70
CA ARG A 99 21.09 -15.55 -0.04
C ARG A 99 22.26 -15.12 -0.92
N PHE A 100 22.12 -15.26 -2.23
CA PHE A 100 23.18 -14.92 -3.20
C PHE A 100 22.89 -13.64 -3.96
N HIS A 101 21.64 -13.43 -4.36
CA HIS A 101 21.16 -12.22 -5.01
C HIS A 101 19.69 -12.00 -4.64
N HIS A 102 19.26 -10.77 -4.72
CA HIS A 102 17.86 -10.38 -4.48
C HIS A 102 17.06 -10.41 -5.78
N ASP A 103 15.75 -10.58 -5.69
CA ASP A 103 14.86 -10.42 -6.84
C ASP A 103 14.58 -8.93 -7.07
N ASP A 104 15.19 -8.37 -8.11
CA ASP A 104 15.10 -6.95 -8.45
C ASP A 104 13.65 -6.49 -8.72
N ARG A 105 12.79 -7.38 -9.24
CA ARG A 105 11.38 -7.05 -9.50
C ARG A 105 10.62 -6.87 -8.19
N LEU A 106 10.81 -7.80 -7.26
CA LEU A 106 10.18 -7.73 -5.94
C LEU A 106 10.72 -6.55 -5.14
N TYR A 107 12.02 -6.28 -5.20
CA TYR A 107 12.62 -5.13 -4.54
C TYR A 107 12.14 -3.81 -5.14
N THR A 108 11.99 -3.72 -6.46
CA THR A 108 11.42 -2.52 -7.13
C THR A 108 9.96 -2.30 -6.72
N ALA A 109 9.15 -3.38 -6.67
CA ALA A 109 7.77 -3.28 -6.20
C ALA A 109 7.70 -2.87 -4.71
N GLY A 110 8.61 -3.40 -3.89
CA GLY A 110 8.77 -3.01 -2.49
C GLY A 110 9.11 -1.52 -2.33
N LEU A 111 10.03 -1.00 -3.17
CA LEU A 111 10.36 0.44 -3.18
C LEU A 111 9.15 1.30 -3.51
N GLN A 112 8.35 0.93 -4.51
CA GLN A 112 7.13 1.68 -4.83
C GLN A 112 6.15 1.73 -3.66
N ALA A 113 5.96 0.60 -2.98
CA ALA A 113 5.05 0.52 -1.83
C ALA A 113 5.58 1.31 -0.63
N VAL A 114 6.89 1.24 -0.32
CA VAL A 114 7.47 2.00 0.81
C VAL A 114 7.54 3.50 0.53
N ASP A 115 7.80 3.92 -0.70
CA ASP A 115 7.74 5.33 -1.10
C ASP A 115 6.31 5.88 -0.96
N HIS A 116 5.30 5.05 -1.27
CA HIS A 116 3.92 5.40 -1.03
C HIS A 116 3.60 5.52 0.46
N ALA A 117 4.07 4.58 1.30
CA ALA A 117 3.93 4.67 2.76
C ALA A 117 4.56 5.96 3.32
N LEU A 118 5.74 6.35 2.82
CA LEU A 118 6.40 7.59 3.20
C LEU A 118 5.60 8.83 2.80
N ALA A 119 5.02 8.84 1.61
CA ALA A 119 4.17 9.94 1.14
C ALA A 119 2.93 10.11 2.02
N LEU A 120 2.29 9.01 2.42
CA LEU A 120 1.12 8.99 3.30
C LEU A 120 1.45 9.42 4.74
N SER A 121 2.67 9.13 5.21
CA SER A 121 3.13 9.44 6.57
C SER A 121 3.97 10.71 6.68
N SER A 122 3.91 11.60 5.68
CA SER A 122 4.72 12.82 5.61
C SER A 122 4.52 13.78 6.80
N ALA A 123 3.33 13.78 7.41
CA ALA A 123 3.01 14.62 8.57
C ALA A 123 3.57 14.06 9.90
N ALA A 124 3.72 12.73 10.01
CA ALA A 124 4.28 12.07 11.19
C ALA A 124 4.99 10.77 10.74
N PRO A 125 6.29 10.59 11.07
CA PRO A 125 7.02 9.41 10.68
C PRO A 125 6.35 8.13 11.19
N LEU A 126 6.06 7.21 10.27
CA LEU A 126 5.50 5.91 10.61
C LEU A 126 6.53 5.05 11.33
N ARG A 127 6.19 4.59 12.53
CA ARG A 127 6.89 3.53 13.24
C ARG A 127 5.93 2.37 13.49
N VAL A 128 6.36 1.16 13.16
CA VAL A 128 5.59 -0.07 13.36
C VAL A 128 6.25 -0.87 14.48
N ASP A 129 5.57 -0.98 15.61
CA ASP A 129 6.04 -1.75 16.77
C ASP A 129 5.53 -3.21 16.68
N ASP A 130 6.08 -3.95 15.71
CA ASP A 130 5.85 -5.38 15.55
C ASP A 130 7.17 -6.11 15.83
N PRO A 131 7.25 -6.95 16.89
CA PRO A 131 8.49 -7.61 17.29
C PRO A 131 9.00 -8.62 16.26
N GLU A 132 8.17 -9.05 15.32
CA GLU A 132 8.57 -9.99 14.26
C GLU A 132 9.28 -9.29 13.10
N LEU A 133 9.22 -7.95 13.05
CA LEU A 133 9.90 -7.16 12.04
C LEU A 133 11.28 -6.72 12.55
N GLY A 134 12.31 -6.88 11.74
CA GLY A 134 13.66 -6.40 12.03
C GLY A 134 13.87 -4.93 11.65
N LEU A 135 12.97 -4.36 10.83
CA LEU A 135 12.95 -2.96 10.40
C LEU A 135 11.61 -2.37 10.82
N HIS A 136 11.64 -1.26 11.54
CA HIS A 136 10.44 -0.70 12.17
C HIS A 136 9.98 0.60 11.52
N THR A 137 10.75 1.16 10.60
CA THR A 137 10.42 2.40 9.92
C THR A 137 10.46 2.24 8.41
N ALA A 138 9.63 3.02 7.71
CA ALA A 138 9.63 3.04 6.25
C ALA A 138 10.96 3.52 5.66
N VAL A 139 11.69 4.37 6.38
CA VAL A 139 13.02 4.85 5.97
C VAL A 139 14.05 3.73 6.01
N GLU A 140 14.07 2.93 7.09
CA GLU A 140 14.97 1.76 7.21
C GLU A 140 14.68 0.74 6.12
N LEU A 141 13.41 0.40 5.91
CA LEU A 141 12.99 -0.55 4.89
C LEU A 141 13.36 -0.08 3.48
N ARG A 142 13.18 1.21 3.20
CA ARG A 142 13.57 1.83 1.93
C ARG A 142 15.06 1.70 1.68
N ALA A 143 15.88 1.98 2.68
CA ALA A 143 17.33 1.89 2.59
C ALA A 143 17.79 0.45 2.30
N GLU A 144 17.21 -0.56 2.97
CA GLU A 144 17.50 -1.99 2.71
C GLU A 144 17.09 -2.42 1.29
N LEU A 145 15.91 -2.00 0.83
CA LEU A 145 15.45 -2.29 -0.53
C LEU A 145 16.37 -1.66 -1.59
N GLN A 146 16.81 -0.42 -1.37
CA GLN A 146 17.76 0.26 -2.27
C GLN A 146 19.13 -0.41 -2.29
N ALA A 147 19.64 -0.77 -1.11
CA ALA A 147 20.90 -1.49 -1.00
C ALA A 147 20.87 -2.83 -1.72
N GLY A 148 19.73 -3.54 -1.68
CA GLY A 148 19.55 -4.82 -2.37
C GLY A 148 19.54 -4.74 -3.90
N LEU A 149 19.17 -3.58 -4.48
CA LEU A 149 19.22 -3.35 -5.93
C LEU A 149 20.62 -2.95 -6.44
N THR A 150 21.52 -2.53 -5.53
CA THR A 150 22.88 -2.16 -5.91
C THR A 150 23.79 -3.36 -5.80
N THR A 151 24.22 -3.91 -6.95
CA THR A 151 25.22 -4.99 -6.98
C THR A 151 26.55 -4.47 -6.46
N SER A 152 27.04 -5.03 -5.37
CA SER A 152 28.35 -4.70 -4.78
C SER A 152 29.29 -5.91 -4.78
N LEU A 153 30.58 -5.67 -4.68
CA LEU A 153 31.56 -6.77 -4.51
C LEU A 153 31.31 -7.60 -3.24
N GLY A 154 30.60 -7.04 -2.26
CA GLY A 154 30.13 -7.73 -1.05
C GLY A 154 29.10 -8.83 -1.33
N ASP A 155 28.40 -8.79 -2.46
CA ASP A 155 27.42 -9.81 -2.84
C ASP A 155 28.06 -11.15 -3.19
N PHE A 156 29.34 -11.14 -3.50
CA PHE A 156 30.14 -12.35 -3.73
C PHE A 156 30.78 -12.93 -2.47
N ASN A 157 30.48 -12.37 -1.29
CA ASN A 157 31.02 -12.87 -0.02
C ASN A 157 30.27 -14.15 0.44
N PRO A 158 30.93 -15.33 0.49
CA PRO A 158 30.29 -16.59 0.87
C PRO A 158 29.81 -16.59 2.34
N MET A 159 30.33 -15.72 3.20
CA MET A 159 29.89 -15.59 4.60
C MET A 159 28.48 -14.98 4.73
N ARG A 160 27.96 -14.35 3.68
CA ARG A 160 26.60 -13.78 3.63
C ARG A 160 25.50 -14.84 3.77
N THR A 161 25.81 -16.10 3.47
CA THR A 161 24.88 -17.23 3.67
C THR A 161 24.50 -17.44 5.13
N LEU A 162 25.24 -16.86 6.09
CA LEU A 162 24.99 -16.93 7.53
C LEU A 162 24.20 -15.74 8.05
N GLU A 163 23.98 -14.70 7.24
CA GLU A 163 23.17 -13.54 7.64
C GLU A 163 21.70 -13.92 7.78
N LYS A 164 21.10 -13.47 8.90
CA LYS A 164 19.67 -13.64 9.12
C LYS A 164 18.90 -12.53 8.39
N ARG A 165 17.75 -12.90 7.86
CA ARG A 165 16.74 -11.97 7.34
C ARG A 165 16.32 -10.97 8.44
N LYS A 166 16.33 -9.70 8.15
CA LYS A 166 15.80 -8.63 9.04
C LYS A 166 14.29 -8.53 8.96
#